data_693b8a3986a3e696e310ea1031adae6f
#
_entry.id   693b8a3986a3e696e310ea1031adae6f
#
_cell.length_a   1.000
_cell.length_b   1.000
_cell.length_c   1.000
_cell.angle_alpha   90.00
_cell.angle_beta   90.00
_cell.angle_gamma   90.00
#
_symmetry.space_group_name_H-M   'P 1'
#
loop_
_entity.id
_entity.type
_entity.pdbx_description
1 polymer ?
#
loop_
_entity_poly.entity_id
_entity_poly.type
_entity_poly.pdbx_seq_one_letter_code
_entity_poly.pdbx_strand_id
1 'polypeptide(L)'
;MSLAALAKSIKPSTQFDRHPLSKQFSEKFPIITLDLEEMSDRKVHEDQDMSLNENLERQIREYGDRQQKRTNVKASMTDWYMQDTSKGFQWVCNHAMRLAAENNPQELDMIPYDCWGAIYREGDYTVMHNHWPHLWSFVYYVNCPEGSAPLLFDRCLHPGKGIERVVPKRGLMVLFPGWVHHSVPKHIGKDRIVVAGNLSMNPFSHLKTLEGRGLGQWRSVYGSRGNTQRL
;
A
#
# COMPACT_ATOMS: atom_id res chain seq x y z
N MET A 1 12.30 -28.85 35.97
CA MET A 1 12.79 -27.53 35.57
C MET A 1 11.58 -26.58 35.38
N SER A 2 11.57 -25.44 36.05
CA SER A 2 10.48 -24.48 35.89
C SER A 2 10.58 -23.75 34.53
N LEU A 3 9.44 -23.39 33.97
CA LEU A 3 9.38 -22.59 32.73
C LEU A 3 10.24 -21.30 32.80
N ALA A 4 10.40 -20.74 33.99
CA ALA A 4 11.26 -19.58 34.24
C ALA A 4 12.76 -19.90 34.10
N ALA A 5 13.18 -21.15 34.41
CA ALA A 5 14.57 -21.57 34.23
C ALA A 5 14.88 -21.89 32.76
N LEU A 6 13.88 -22.36 32.00
CA LEU A 6 14.01 -22.58 30.56
C LEU A 6 14.12 -21.27 29.79
N ALA A 7 13.32 -20.25 30.17
CA ALA A 7 13.37 -18.94 29.55
C ALA A 7 14.71 -18.20 29.76
N LYS A 8 15.41 -18.46 30.87
CA LYS A 8 16.75 -17.91 31.15
C LYS A 8 17.88 -18.61 30.39
N SER A 9 17.65 -19.81 29.87
CA SER A 9 18.66 -20.59 29.13
C SER A 9 18.65 -20.32 27.62
N ILE A 10 17.60 -19.70 27.10
CA ILE A 10 17.54 -19.28 25.71
C ILE A 10 18.37 -17.99 25.57
N LYS A 11 19.65 -18.10 25.27
CA LYS A 11 20.43 -16.97 24.81
C LYS A 11 19.82 -16.52 23.48
N PRO A 12 19.49 -15.22 23.33
CA PRO A 12 19.09 -14.71 22.03
C PRO A 12 20.16 -15.13 21.01
N SER A 13 19.72 -15.68 19.89
CA SER A 13 20.64 -16.13 18.84
C SER A 13 21.44 -14.94 18.35
N THR A 14 22.72 -14.91 18.67
CA THR A 14 23.67 -13.89 18.19
C THR A 14 23.78 -13.85 16.65
N GLN A 15 23.20 -14.84 15.99
CA GLN A 15 23.15 -14.93 14.54
C GLN A 15 22.07 -14.00 13.95
N PHE A 16 20.98 -13.72 14.70
CA PHE A 16 19.96 -12.75 14.31
C PHE A 16 20.46 -11.32 14.38
N ASP A 17 21.32 -11.01 15.35
CA ASP A 17 21.88 -9.65 15.52
C ASP A 17 22.92 -9.29 14.46
N ARG A 18 23.41 -10.26 13.69
CA ARG A 18 24.41 -10.05 12.63
C ARG A 18 23.80 -9.93 11.23
N HIS A 19 22.52 -10.19 11.07
CA HIS A 19 21.86 -10.05 9.77
C HIS A 19 21.67 -8.55 9.48
N PRO A 20 22.12 -8.03 8.31
CA PRO A 20 21.98 -6.60 7.97
C PRO A 20 20.55 -6.08 8.12
N LEU A 21 19.57 -6.97 7.95
CA LEU A 21 18.15 -6.65 8.07
C LEU A 21 17.67 -6.53 9.52
N SER A 22 18.23 -7.30 10.47
CA SER A 22 17.87 -7.18 11.88
C SER A 22 18.22 -5.80 12.43
N LYS A 23 19.30 -5.19 11.95
CA LYS A 23 19.66 -3.79 12.25
C LYS A 23 18.67 -2.79 11.67
N GLN A 24 18.24 -2.98 10.42
CA GLN A 24 17.25 -2.09 9.78
C GLN A 24 15.88 -2.19 10.45
N PHE A 25 15.45 -3.38 10.82
CA PHE A 25 14.17 -3.59 11.53
C PHE A 25 14.22 -3.16 13.00
N SER A 26 15.38 -3.15 13.66
CA SER A 26 15.51 -2.70 15.04
C SER A 26 15.64 -1.19 15.19
N GLU A 27 16.14 -0.49 14.18
CA GLU A 27 16.46 0.94 14.27
C GLU A 27 15.43 1.86 13.60
N LYS A 28 14.65 1.36 12.64
CA LYS A 28 13.65 2.18 11.92
C LYS A 28 12.34 1.43 11.80
N PHE A 29 11.26 2.14 12.09
CA PHE A 29 9.92 1.69 11.71
C PHE A 29 9.90 1.55 10.16
N PRO A 30 9.46 0.42 9.59
CA PRO A 30 9.58 0.16 8.15
C PRO A 30 8.52 0.93 7.34
N ILE A 31 8.45 2.24 7.55
CA ILE A 31 7.64 3.15 6.75
C ILE A 31 8.59 3.83 5.78
N ILE A 32 8.31 3.66 4.51
CA ILE A 32 9.11 4.18 3.41
C ILE A 32 8.31 5.26 2.72
N THR A 33 8.95 6.39 2.44
CA THR A 33 8.32 7.50 1.72
C THR A 33 9.08 7.82 0.45
N LEU A 34 8.36 8.14 -0.61
CA LEU A 34 8.91 8.56 -1.89
C LEU A 34 8.16 9.79 -2.39
N ASP A 35 8.87 10.85 -2.67
CA ASP A 35 8.31 12.07 -3.27
C ASP A 35 8.26 11.92 -4.80
N LEU A 36 7.07 11.93 -5.34
CA LEU A 36 6.80 11.80 -6.77
C LEU A 36 6.15 13.05 -7.36
N GLU A 37 6.18 14.19 -6.65
CA GLU A 37 5.48 15.41 -7.08
C GLU A 37 5.86 15.85 -8.49
N GLU A 38 7.15 15.96 -8.78
CA GLU A 38 7.63 16.35 -10.11
C GLU A 38 7.22 15.37 -11.22
N MET A 39 7.14 14.07 -10.89
CA MET A 39 6.74 13.05 -11.85
C MET A 39 5.23 13.07 -12.09
N SER A 40 4.45 13.38 -11.06
CA SER A 40 2.99 13.40 -11.12
C SER A 40 2.44 14.62 -11.85
N ASP A 41 3.22 15.67 -11.98
CA ASP A 41 2.85 16.88 -12.72
C ASP A 41 3.15 16.77 -14.22
N ARG A 42 3.83 15.70 -14.65
CA ARG A 42 4.04 15.45 -16.08
C ARG A 42 2.71 15.06 -16.72
N LYS A 43 2.47 15.61 -17.92
CA LYS A 43 1.28 15.28 -18.71
C LYS A 43 1.28 13.79 -19.09
N VAL A 44 0.15 13.15 -18.93
CA VAL A 44 -0.01 11.72 -19.28
C VAL A 44 -0.27 11.63 -20.77
N HIS A 45 0.41 10.72 -21.46
CA HIS A 45 0.47 10.58 -22.92
C HIS A 45 -0.87 10.47 -23.67
N GLU A 46 -1.97 10.18 -22.99
CA GLU A 46 -3.28 9.98 -23.63
C GLU A 46 -4.26 11.14 -23.42
N ASP A 47 -4.03 11.98 -22.44
CA ASP A 47 -4.80 13.20 -22.22
C ASP A 47 -3.76 14.33 -22.14
N GLN A 48 -3.36 14.85 -23.30
CA GLN A 48 -2.21 15.76 -23.42
C GLN A 48 -2.35 17.05 -22.60
N ASP A 49 -3.54 17.30 -22.05
CA ASP A 49 -3.87 18.51 -21.30
C ASP A 49 -3.89 18.30 -19.78
N MET A 50 -3.91 17.08 -19.27
CA MET A 50 -4.00 16.77 -17.84
C MET A 50 -2.72 16.14 -17.28
N SER A 51 -2.34 16.52 -16.07
CA SER A 51 -1.33 15.84 -15.28
C SER A 51 -1.88 14.52 -14.72
N LEU A 52 -0.99 13.63 -14.25
CA LEU A 52 -1.39 12.38 -13.59
C LEU A 52 -2.35 12.65 -12.42
N ASN A 53 -2.01 13.60 -11.55
CA ASN A 53 -2.83 13.89 -10.37
C ASN A 53 -4.20 14.47 -10.74
N GLU A 54 -4.30 15.34 -11.74
CA GLU A 54 -5.59 15.83 -12.23
C GLU A 54 -6.45 14.69 -12.80
N ASN A 55 -5.85 13.78 -13.56
CA ASN A 55 -6.54 12.62 -14.11
C ASN A 55 -7.03 11.69 -13.00
N LEU A 56 -6.17 11.37 -12.01
CA LEU A 56 -6.55 10.55 -10.85
C LEU A 56 -7.65 11.22 -10.03
N GLU A 57 -7.54 12.53 -9.74
CA GLU A 57 -8.57 13.26 -9.00
C GLU A 57 -9.92 13.22 -9.72
N ARG A 58 -9.94 13.47 -11.03
CA ARG A 58 -11.15 13.38 -11.86
C ARG A 58 -11.80 12.01 -11.77
N GLN A 59 -11.02 10.94 -11.97
CA GLN A 59 -11.53 9.56 -11.89
C GLN A 59 -12.04 9.21 -10.49
N ILE A 60 -11.31 9.59 -9.43
CA ILE A 60 -11.71 9.30 -8.06
C ILE A 60 -13.00 10.03 -7.70
N ARG A 61 -13.20 11.27 -8.15
CA ARG A 61 -14.43 12.00 -7.94
C ARG A 61 -15.61 11.39 -8.72
N GLU A 62 -15.37 10.96 -9.95
CA GLU A 62 -16.40 10.34 -10.78
C GLU A 62 -16.90 9.00 -10.21
N TYR A 63 -15.97 8.17 -9.71
CA TYR A 63 -16.28 6.81 -9.23
C TYR A 63 -16.42 6.72 -7.71
N GLY A 64 -15.94 7.69 -6.95
CA GLY A 64 -15.79 7.60 -5.49
C GLY A 64 -17.11 7.55 -4.70
N ASP A 65 -18.20 8.03 -5.25
CA ASP A 65 -19.50 8.02 -4.56
C ASP A 65 -20.33 6.77 -4.85
N ARG A 66 -19.83 5.83 -5.64
CA ARG A 66 -20.54 4.60 -6.04
C ARG A 66 -20.55 3.53 -4.95
N GLN A 67 -19.55 3.52 -4.05
CA GLN A 67 -19.43 2.52 -2.99
C GLN A 67 -20.00 3.04 -1.67
N GLN A 68 -20.77 2.19 -0.99
CA GLN A 68 -21.23 2.51 0.36
C GLN A 68 -20.07 2.38 1.36
N LYS A 69 -19.98 3.30 2.32
CA LYS A 69 -18.96 3.39 3.38
C LYS A 69 -19.03 2.23 4.40
N ARG A 70 -18.87 0.98 3.97
CA ARG A 70 -18.98 -0.23 4.82
C ARG A 70 -17.65 -0.83 5.24
N THR A 71 -16.53 -0.18 4.92
CA THR A 71 -15.17 -0.67 5.22
C THR A 71 -14.60 0.02 6.46
N ASN A 72 -13.32 -0.28 6.78
CA ASN A 72 -12.55 0.47 7.78
C ASN A 72 -12.38 1.94 7.37
N VAL A 73 -12.38 2.23 6.07
CA VAL A 73 -12.37 3.58 5.51
C VAL A 73 -13.78 4.15 5.56
N LYS A 74 -13.97 5.18 6.38
CA LYS A 74 -15.23 5.93 6.53
C LYS A 74 -15.16 7.20 5.68
N ALA A 75 -14.95 7.02 4.38
CA ALA A 75 -14.82 8.04 3.36
C ALA A 75 -15.45 7.55 2.05
N SER A 76 -15.62 8.41 1.06
CA SER A 76 -16.06 7.98 -0.27
C SER A 76 -14.95 7.21 -0.97
N MET A 77 -15.28 6.08 -1.61
CA MET A 77 -14.30 5.20 -2.24
C MET A 77 -14.73 4.83 -3.66
N THR A 78 -13.75 4.57 -4.53
CA THR A 78 -13.97 3.92 -5.83
C THR A 78 -14.12 2.41 -5.66
N ASP A 79 -14.22 1.68 -6.76
CA ASP A 79 -14.05 0.23 -6.79
C ASP A 79 -12.63 -0.19 -6.34
N TRP A 80 -12.49 -1.47 -5.95
CA TRP A 80 -11.25 -2.01 -5.37
C TRP A 80 -10.16 -2.33 -6.37
N TYR A 81 -10.48 -2.45 -7.66
CA TYR A 81 -9.56 -2.93 -8.70
C TYR A 81 -9.35 -1.87 -9.78
N MET A 82 -9.19 -0.62 -9.39
CA MET A 82 -9.01 0.48 -10.33
C MET A 82 -7.75 0.33 -11.20
N GLN A 83 -6.75 -0.39 -10.73
CA GLN A 83 -5.55 -0.71 -11.54
C GLN A 83 -5.85 -1.55 -12.77
N ASP A 84 -6.98 -2.27 -12.80
CA ASP A 84 -7.34 -3.11 -13.96
C ASP A 84 -7.93 -2.27 -15.11
N THR A 85 -8.42 -1.07 -14.84
CA THR A 85 -9.13 -0.22 -15.78
C THR A 85 -8.51 1.16 -16.02
N SER A 86 -7.60 1.60 -15.15
CA SER A 86 -7.02 2.94 -15.19
C SER A 86 -5.51 2.92 -15.25
N LYS A 87 -4.93 3.55 -16.28
CA LYS A 87 -3.48 3.73 -16.41
C LYS A 87 -2.88 4.60 -15.30
N GLY A 88 -3.64 5.58 -14.79
CA GLY A 88 -3.19 6.38 -13.65
C GLY A 88 -2.99 5.52 -12.39
N PHE A 89 -3.96 4.65 -12.07
CA PHE A 89 -3.83 3.71 -10.95
C PHE A 89 -2.73 2.67 -11.19
N GLN A 90 -2.57 2.17 -12.43
CA GLN A 90 -1.45 1.29 -12.80
C GLN A 90 -0.10 1.97 -12.55
N TRP A 91 0.03 3.25 -12.92
CA TRP A 91 1.24 4.02 -12.68
C TRP A 91 1.58 4.07 -11.17
N VAL A 92 0.60 4.34 -10.32
CA VAL A 92 0.79 4.34 -8.85
C VAL A 92 1.21 2.97 -8.35
N CYS A 93 0.54 1.90 -8.79
CA CYS A 93 0.88 0.51 -8.45
C CYS A 93 2.31 0.15 -8.87
N ASN A 94 2.73 0.55 -10.08
CA ASN A 94 4.08 0.27 -10.58
C ASN A 94 5.16 0.94 -9.72
N HIS A 95 4.93 2.18 -9.26
CA HIS A 95 5.85 2.86 -8.35
C HIS A 95 5.88 2.21 -6.97
N ALA A 96 4.73 1.80 -6.45
CA ALA A 96 4.66 1.07 -5.18
C ALA A 96 5.38 -0.28 -5.26
N MET A 97 5.20 -1.05 -6.35
CA MET A 97 5.92 -2.32 -6.57
C MET A 97 7.43 -2.11 -6.68
N ARG A 98 7.86 -1.08 -7.42
CA ARG A 98 9.29 -0.75 -7.54
C ARG A 98 9.88 -0.39 -6.17
N LEU A 99 9.22 0.49 -5.43
CA LEU A 99 9.66 0.90 -4.09
C LEU A 99 9.71 -0.29 -3.12
N ALA A 100 8.72 -1.20 -3.19
CA ALA A 100 8.72 -2.43 -2.41
C ALA A 100 9.87 -3.36 -2.80
N ALA A 101 10.14 -3.55 -4.09
CA ALA A 101 11.26 -4.37 -4.57
C ALA A 101 12.62 -3.84 -4.12
N GLU A 102 12.83 -2.53 -4.16
CA GLU A 102 14.07 -1.88 -3.71
C GLU A 102 14.30 -2.02 -2.18
N ASN A 103 13.23 -2.24 -1.42
CA ASN A 103 13.27 -2.35 0.04
C ASN A 103 13.00 -3.77 0.56
N ASN A 104 12.92 -4.73 -0.32
CA ASN A 104 12.70 -6.13 0.05
C ASN A 104 14.06 -6.86 0.03
N PRO A 105 14.40 -7.57 1.13
CA PRO A 105 15.66 -8.30 1.20
C PRO A 105 15.72 -9.52 0.28
N GLN A 106 14.58 -9.96 -0.20
CA GLN A 106 14.44 -11.11 -1.09
C GLN A 106 13.81 -10.64 -2.39
N GLU A 107 14.26 -11.19 -3.51
CA GLU A 107 13.58 -11.01 -4.79
C GLU A 107 12.24 -11.71 -4.75
N LEU A 108 11.21 -11.00 -4.33
CA LEU A 108 9.83 -11.49 -4.34
C LEU A 108 9.12 -10.99 -5.59
N ASP A 109 8.52 -11.90 -6.33
CA ASP A 109 7.60 -11.56 -7.39
C ASP A 109 6.27 -11.08 -6.78
N MET A 110 6.03 -9.78 -6.85
CA MET A 110 4.86 -9.13 -6.27
C MET A 110 3.90 -8.65 -7.34
N ILE A 111 2.63 -8.64 -7.00
CA ILE A 111 1.57 -8.07 -7.83
C ILE A 111 0.74 -7.08 -7.01
N PRO A 112 0.15 -6.05 -7.63
CA PRO A 112 -0.89 -5.27 -6.99
C PRO A 112 -2.12 -6.15 -6.83
N TYR A 113 -2.52 -6.38 -5.58
CA TYR A 113 -3.69 -7.21 -5.28
C TYR A 113 -4.98 -6.42 -5.48
N ASP A 114 -5.03 -5.24 -4.91
CA ASP A 114 -6.11 -4.27 -5.04
C ASP A 114 -5.55 -2.85 -5.04
N CYS A 115 -6.31 -1.92 -5.63
CA CYS A 115 -5.98 -0.51 -5.63
C CYS A 115 -7.26 0.31 -5.83
N TRP A 116 -7.48 1.28 -4.97
CA TRP A 116 -8.67 2.13 -4.96
C TRP A 116 -8.33 3.60 -4.70
N GLY A 117 -9.24 4.48 -5.10
CA GLY A 117 -9.22 5.89 -4.73
C GLY A 117 -10.12 6.16 -3.53
N ALA A 118 -9.79 7.16 -2.72
CA ALA A 118 -10.64 7.62 -1.63
C ALA A 118 -10.64 9.14 -1.51
N ILE A 119 -11.82 9.70 -1.19
CA ILE A 119 -12.04 11.12 -0.91
C ILE A 119 -12.43 11.24 0.54
N TYR A 120 -11.60 11.88 1.34
CA TYR A 120 -11.90 12.25 2.71
C TYR A 120 -12.44 13.68 2.73
N ARG A 121 -13.69 13.81 3.06
CA ARG A 121 -14.37 15.08 3.34
C ARG A 121 -14.32 15.40 4.83
N GLU A 122 -14.78 16.56 5.21
CA GLU A 122 -14.83 16.94 6.63
C GLU A 122 -15.57 15.89 7.48
N GLY A 123 -14.94 15.45 8.56
CA GLY A 123 -15.43 14.40 9.44
C GLY A 123 -15.12 12.97 9.02
N ASP A 124 -14.68 12.73 7.79
CA ASP A 124 -14.28 11.41 7.30
C ASP A 124 -12.99 10.92 7.99
N TYR A 125 -12.87 9.62 8.19
CA TYR A 125 -11.74 9.00 8.91
C TYR A 125 -11.52 7.57 8.48
N THR A 126 -10.43 6.96 8.95
CA THR A 126 -10.18 5.53 8.82
C THR A 126 -9.93 4.93 10.19
N VAL A 127 -10.70 3.88 10.52
CA VAL A 127 -10.55 3.13 11.76
C VAL A 127 -9.20 2.43 11.78
N MET A 128 -8.60 2.26 12.97
CA MET A 128 -7.38 1.50 13.16
C MET A 128 -7.54 0.08 12.60
N HIS A 129 -6.68 -0.34 11.68
CA HIS A 129 -6.69 -1.64 11.03
C HIS A 129 -5.32 -1.97 10.43
N ASN A 130 -5.18 -3.18 9.91
CA ASN A 130 -4.05 -3.61 9.10
C ASN A 130 -4.56 -4.36 7.85
N HIS A 131 -3.64 -4.76 7.00
CA HIS A 131 -3.93 -5.44 5.75
C HIS A 131 -3.34 -6.87 5.68
N TRP A 132 -3.10 -7.51 6.83
CA TRP A 132 -2.67 -8.91 6.82
C TRP A 132 -3.66 -9.77 6.00
N PRO A 133 -3.21 -10.67 5.08
CA PRO A 133 -1.84 -11.17 4.88
C PRO A 133 -1.05 -10.51 3.72
N HIS A 134 -1.42 -9.32 3.25
CA HIS A 134 -0.66 -8.66 2.21
C HIS A 134 0.75 -8.31 2.67
N LEU A 135 1.72 -8.33 1.76
CA LEU A 135 3.12 -8.04 2.07
C LEU A 135 3.33 -6.56 2.38
N TRP A 136 2.84 -5.72 1.49
CA TRP A 136 2.96 -4.27 1.57
C TRP A 136 1.62 -3.61 1.32
N SER A 137 1.43 -2.46 1.94
CA SER A 137 0.35 -1.54 1.66
C SER A 137 0.94 -0.19 1.28
N PHE A 138 0.24 0.56 0.46
CA PHE A 138 0.69 1.88 0.05
C PHE A 138 -0.45 2.89 0.07
N VAL A 139 -0.07 4.15 0.23
CA VAL A 139 -0.94 5.32 0.05
C VAL A 139 -0.18 6.33 -0.80
N TYR A 140 -0.80 6.80 -1.88
CA TYR A 140 -0.32 7.89 -2.71
C TYR A 140 -1.27 9.09 -2.58
N TYR A 141 -0.72 10.25 -2.31
CA TYR A 141 -1.50 11.46 -2.06
C TYR A 141 -1.68 12.26 -3.35
N VAL A 142 -2.89 12.23 -3.89
CA VAL A 142 -3.28 12.93 -5.13
C VAL A 142 -3.52 14.41 -4.88
N ASN A 143 -4.31 14.72 -3.83
CA ASN A 143 -4.61 16.07 -3.39
C ASN A 143 -4.61 16.15 -1.86
N CYS A 144 -3.84 17.07 -1.32
CA CYS A 144 -3.69 17.27 0.12
C CYS A 144 -3.67 18.75 0.45
N PRO A 145 -4.83 19.37 0.69
CA PRO A 145 -4.90 20.72 1.21
C PRO A 145 -4.17 20.86 2.55
N GLU A 146 -3.76 22.09 2.86
CA GLU A 146 -3.18 22.40 4.17
C GLU A 146 -4.12 21.93 5.31
N GLY A 147 -3.55 21.34 6.35
CA GLY A 147 -4.33 20.77 7.48
C GLY A 147 -4.89 19.38 7.23
N SER A 148 -4.61 18.77 6.09
CA SER A 148 -5.05 17.39 5.80
C SER A 148 -4.66 16.42 6.90
N ALA A 149 -5.61 15.53 7.28
CA ALA A 149 -5.41 14.53 8.33
C ALA A 149 -4.21 13.61 8.03
N PRO A 150 -3.30 13.39 8.99
CA PRO A 150 -2.13 12.56 8.82
C PRO A 150 -2.47 11.06 8.77
N LEU A 151 -1.55 10.28 8.23
CA LEU A 151 -1.54 8.83 8.41
C LEU A 151 -0.81 8.50 9.71
N LEU A 152 -1.48 7.78 10.60
CA LEU A 152 -0.98 7.40 11.90
C LEU A 152 -0.69 5.91 11.95
N PHE A 153 0.48 5.52 12.47
CA PHE A 153 0.88 4.14 12.65
C PHE A 153 0.98 3.80 14.13
N ASP A 154 0.47 2.64 14.52
CA ASP A 154 0.48 2.20 15.91
C ASP A 154 1.86 1.72 16.34
N ARG A 155 2.07 1.72 17.66
CA ARG A 155 3.31 1.38 18.37
C ARG A 155 3.71 -0.10 18.32
N CYS A 156 3.03 -0.92 17.56
CA CYS A 156 3.18 -2.38 17.62
C CYS A 156 4.63 -2.89 17.49
N LEU A 157 5.55 -2.06 16.99
CA LEU A 157 6.96 -2.44 16.79
C LEU A 157 7.93 -1.86 17.83
N HIS A 158 7.57 -0.78 18.50
CA HIS A 158 8.45 -0.11 19.46
C HIS A 158 7.68 0.29 20.72
N PRO A 159 7.52 -0.65 21.69
CA PRO A 159 6.96 -0.30 22.99
C PRO A 159 7.77 0.88 23.57
N GLY A 160 7.10 2.01 23.83
CA GLY A 160 7.72 3.22 24.39
C GLY A 160 8.03 4.34 23.40
N LYS A 161 8.02 4.09 22.08
CA LYS A 161 7.95 5.18 21.09
C LYS A 161 6.49 5.53 20.80
N GLY A 162 6.20 6.82 20.60
CA GLY A 162 4.84 7.29 20.30
C GLY A 162 4.29 6.77 18.96
N ILE A 163 3.09 7.18 18.65
CA ILE A 163 2.48 6.96 17.33
C ILE A 163 3.36 7.62 16.28
N GLU A 164 3.80 6.84 15.29
CA GLU A 164 4.48 7.40 14.11
C GLU A 164 3.45 8.14 13.26
N ARG A 165 3.86 9.28 12.69
CA ARG A 165 2.95 10.19 12.01
C ARG A 165 3.55 10.60 10.68
N VAL A 166 2.85 10.32 9.59
CA VAL A 166 3.20 10.83 8.27
C VAL A 166 2.24 11.97 7.90
N VAL A 167 2.81 13.16 7.74
CA VAL A 167 2.06 14.32 7.27
C VAL A 167 1.85 14.20 5.76
N PRO A 168 0.60 14.28 5.27
CA PRO A 168 0.33 14.15 3.85
C PRO A 168 0.91 15.34 3.06
N LYS A 169 1.43 15.03 1.88
CA LYS A 169 1.89 15.98 0.88
C LYS A 169 1.44 15.49 -0.49
N ARG A 170 0.95 16.36 -1.37
CA ARG A 170 0.64 16.01 -2.75
C ARG A 170 1.86 15.38 -3.43
N GLY A 171 1.67 14.30 -4.17
CA GLY A 171 2.75 13.54 -4.81
C GLY A 171 3.55 12.61 -3.88
N LEU A 172 3.30 12.62 -2.57
CA LEU A 172 3.97 11.72 -1.64
C LEU A 172 3.38 10.31 -1.73
N MET A 173 4.23 9.31 -1.90
CA MET A 173 3.90 7.90 -1.71
C MET A 173 4.42 7.41 -0.36
N VAL A 174 3.60 6.67 0.36
CA VAL A 174 3.96 6.00 1.62
C VAL A 174 3.77 4.51 1.42
N LEU A 175 4.81 3.73 1.66
CA LEU A 175 4.81 2.27 1.61
C LEU A 175 5.11 1.72 3.01
N PHE A 176 4.35 0.73 3.45
CA PHE A 176 4.49 0.10 4.76
C PHE A 176 4.07 -1.37 4.72
N PRO A 177 4.60 -2.24 5.59
CA PRO A 177 4.21 -3.64 5.62
C PRO A 177 2.71 -3.80 5.92
N GLY A 178 2.06 -4.75 5.25
CA GLY A 178 0.61 -4.96 5.36
C GLY A 178 0.12 -5.30 6.77
N TRP A 179 0.98 -5.82 7.63
CA TRP A 179 0.65 -6.16 9.03
C TRP A 179 0.70 -4.95 9.98
N VAL A 180 1.20 -3.79 9.54
CA VAL A 180 1.31 -2.60 10.39
C VAL A 180 -0.06 -1.96 10.58
N HIS A 181 -0.45 -1.78 11.85
CA HIS A 181 -1.70 -1.11 12.20
C HIS A 181 -1.60 0.39 11.93
N HIS A 182 -2.59 0.92 11.25
CA HIS A 182 -2.64 2.33 10.89
C HIS A 182 -4.07 2.87 10.87
N SER A 183 -4.19 4.18 10.94
CA SER A 183 -5.47 4.89 10.94
C SER A 183 -5.33 6.29 10.35
N VAL A 184 -6.45 6.90 10.04
CA VAL A 184 -6.55 8.33 9.70
C VAL A 184 -7.55 8.96 10.66
N PRO A 185 -7.18 9.98 11.45
CA PRO A 185 -8.11 10.68 12.31
C PRO A 185 -9.15 11.43 11.49
N LYS A 186 -10.18 11.94 12.14
CA LYS A 186 -11.21 12.75 11.46
C LYS A 186 -10.54 13.87 10.68
N HIS A 187 -10.83 13.88 9.38
CA HIS A 187 -10.35 14.91 8.47
C HIS A 187 -11.11 16.23 8.72
N ILE A 188 -10.41 17.34 8.59
CA ILE A 188 -10.96 18.69 8.76
C ILE A 188 -10.60 19.49 7.51
N GLY A 189 -11.54 20.21 6.97
CA GLY A 189 -11.34 21.12 5.85
C GLY A 189 -11.65 20.52 4.48
N LYS A 190 -10.93 20.99 3.45
CA LYS A 190 -11.17 20.63 2.03
C LYS A 190 -10.81 19.18 1.75
N ASP A 191 -11.36 18.62 0.68
CA ASP A 191 -11.19 17.24 0.27
C ASP A 191 -9.73 16.79 0.18
N ARG A 192 -9.37 15.77 0.95
CA ARG A 192 -8.10 15.03 0.83
C ARG A 192 -8.34 13.81 -0.05
N ILE A 193 -7.58 13.68 -1.14
CA ILE A 193 -7.75 12.62 -2.14
C ILE A 193 -6.51 11.74 -2.18
N VAL A 194 -6.72 10.44 -2.13
CA VAL A 194 -5.64 9.45 -2.13
C VAL A 194 -5.94 8.28 -3.07
N VAL A 195 -4.88 7.63 -3.52
CA VAL A 195 -4.90 6.26 -4.05
C VAL A 195 -4.27 5.37 -3.00
N ALA A 196 -4.91 4.28 -2.65
CA ALA A 196 -4.38 3.29 -1.73
C ALA A 196 -4.49 1.89 -2.33
N GLY A 197 -3.68 0.95 -1.83
CA GLY A 197 -3.72 -0.41 -2.32
C GLY A 197 -2.77 -1.34 -1.57
N ASN A 198 -2.79 -2.60 -1.95
CA ASN A 198 -2.02 -3.67 -1.35
C ASN A 198 -1.22 -4.44 -2.39
N LEU A 199 -0.01 -4.83 -2.01
CA LEU A 199 0.85 -5.71 -2.78
C LEU A 199 0.91 -7.08 -2.12
N SER A 200 0.73 -8.11 -2.91
CA SER A 200 0.82 -9.51 -2.46
C SER A 200 1.86 -10.26 -3.25
N MET A 201 2.31 -11.39 -2.72
CA MET A 201 3.10 -12.32 -3.52
C MET A 201 2.30 -12.74 -4.74
N ASN A 202 2.97 -12.82 -5.88
CA ASN A 202 2.38 -13.43 -7.06
C ASN A 202 2.18 -14.94 -6.80
N PRO A 203 0.95 -15.44 -6.69
CA PRO A 203 0.71 -16.86 -6.41
C PRO A 203 1.20 -17.76 -7.54
N PHE A 204 1.49 -17.18 -8.70
CA PHE A 204 1.97 -17.90 -9.88
C PHE A 204 3.47 -17.74 -10.11
N SER A 205 4.22 -17.16 -9.18
CA SER A 205 5.69 -16.99 -9.32
C SER A 205 6.42 -18.32 -9.54
N HIS A 206 5.94 -19.40 -8.91
CA HIS A 206 6.45 -20.75 -9.11
C HIS A 206 6.24 -21.28 -10.53
N LEU A 207 5.24 -20.79 -11.28
CA LEU A 207 4.99 -21.21 -12.65
C LEU A 207 6.06 -20.69 -13.62
N LYS A 208 6.70 -19.54 -13.33
CA LYS A 208 7.85 -19.06 -14.11
C LYS A 208 8.99 -20.08 -14.11
N THR A 209 9.20 -20.75 -12.97
CA THR A 209 10.19 -21.83 -12.83
C THR A 209 9.79 -23.08 -13.62
N LEU A 210 8.49 -23.31 -13.81
CA LEU A 210 7.95 -24.44 -14.56
C LEU A 210 7.93 -24.17 -16.07
N GLU A 211 7.80 -22.92 -16.53
CA GLU A 211 7.89 -22.55 -17.95
C GLU A 211 9.25 -22.94 -18.54
N GLY A 212 10.33 -22.77 -17.78
CA GLY A 212 11.67 -23.27 -18.16
C GLY A 212 11.76 -24.79 -18.27
N ARG A 213 10.73 -25.53 -17.82
CA ARG A 213 10.61 -26.99 -17.91
C ARG A 213 9.53 -27.47 -18.90
N GLY A 214 9.04 -26.59 -19.79
CA GLY A 214 8.10 -26.96 -20.85
C GLY A 214 6.62 -26.98 -20.45
N LEU A 215 6.24 -26.42 -19.32
CA LEU A 215 4.85 -26.36 -18.83
C LEU A 215 4.15 -25.02 -19.09
N GLY A 216 4.57 -24.30 -20.14
CA GLY A 216 4.15 -22.93 -20.47
C GLY A 216 2.67 -22.71 -20.83
N GLN A 217 1.84 -23.74 -20.90
CA GLN A 217 0.43 -23.61 -21.30
C GLN A 217 -0.52 -23.09 -20.20
N TRP A 218 -0.06 -23.01 -18.94
CA TRP A 218 -0.92 -22.62 -17.81
C TRP A 218 -1.19 -21.11 -17.70
N ARG A 219 -0.42 -20.27 -18.39
CA ARG A 219 -0.61 -18.80 -18.38
C ARG A 219 -1.95 -18.34 -18.95
N SER A 220 -2.47 -19.05 -19.95
CA SER A 220 -3.73 -18.65 -20.60
C SER A 220 -4.97 -18.87 -19.75
N VAL A 221 -4.91 -19.75 -18.73
CA VAL A 221 -6.06 -20.11 -17.90
C VAL A 221 -6.27 -19.12 -16.76
N TYR A 222 -5.20 -18.45 -16.28
CA TYR A 222 -5.25 -17.56 -15.11
C TYR A 222 -4.81 -16.12 -15.42
N GLY A 223 -4.38 -15.83 -16.65
CA GLY A 223 -3.85 -14.52 -17.05
C GLY A 223 -4.91 -13.46 -17.41
N SER A 224 -6.19 -13.84 -17.45
CA SER A 224 -7.30 -12.92 -17.51
C SER A 224 -8.14 -13.09 -16.25
N ARG A 225 -8.14 -12.13 -15.35
CA ARG A 225 -9.21 -11.97 -14.36
C ARG A 225 -10.51 -11.60 -15.10
N GLY A 226 -10.90 -12.46 -16.07
CA GLY A 226 -12.14 -12.38 -16.75
C GLY A 226 -13.22 -12.94 -15.86
N ASN A 227 -14.15 -12.09 -15.44
CA ASN A 227 -15.51 -12.43 -15.01
C ASN A 227 -15.68 -13.71 -14.18
N THR A 228 -15.26 -13.72 -12.94
CA THR A 228 -15.96 -14.51 -11.94
C THR A 228 -17.17 -13.70 -11.48
N GLN A 229 -18.31 -13.92 -12.15
CA GLN A 229 -19.61 -13.62 -11.54
C GLN A 229 -19.61 -14.30 -10.16
N ARG A 230 -19.78 -13.48 -9.14
CA ARG A 230 -20.05 -13.98 -7.78
C ARG A 230 -21.40 -14.69 -7.82
N LEU A 231 -21.40 -15.98 -7.53
CA LEU A 231 -22.55 -16.68 -6.99
C LEU A 231 -22.84 -16.20 -5.56
#